data_76387e2f44bb02e0e13ce60eaf45628c
#
_entry.id   76387e2f44bb02e0e13ce60eaf45628c
#
_cell.length_a   1.000
_cell.length_b   1.000
_cell.length_c   1.000
_cell.angle_alpha   90.00
_cell.angle_beta   90.00
_cell.angle_gamma   90.00
#
_symmetry.space_group_name_H-M   'P 1'
#
loop_
_entity.id
_entity.type
_entity.pdbx_description
1 polymer ?
#
loop_
_entity_poly.entity_id
_entity_poly.type
_entity_poly.pdbx_seq_one_letter_code
_entity_poly.pdbx_strand_id
1 'polypeptide(L)'
;HAVLHRMDGGDDYLPLREIARDGAAQLPNDVTIIDSLLSEEAVMAFEYGYATADPSTMVIWEAQFGDFANGAQVVIDQFITSGEAKWGRLCGLTLFLPHGYEGQGPEHSSARLERFLQMCALENIQVCAPTTPAQMFHMIRRQMRRAIRKPLVVMTPKSLLRAKQSVSALDELASGSFQDLIADSTAKDPKKVRRVVACSGKVYYDLVAGAE
;
A
#
# COMPACT_ATOMS: atom_id res chain seq x y z
N HIS A 1 -8.13 -3.19 -7.39
CA HIS A 1 -7.45 -4.43 -7.90
C HIS A 1 -7.78 -5.68 -7.09
N ALA A 2 -8.73 -5.61 -6.16
CA ALA A 2 -9.18 -6.75 -5.38
C ALA A 2 -10.19 -7.65 -6.14
N VAL A 3 -10.74 -7.17 -7.23
CA VAL A 3 -11.69 -7.89 -8.10
C VAL A 3 -11.00 -8.25 -9.42
N LEU A 4 -11.14 -9.49 -9.84
CA LEU A 4 -10.66 -10.00 -11.12
C LEU A 4 -11.85 -10.30 -12.03
N HIS A 5 -11.87 -9.70 -13.20
CA HIS A 5 -12.87 -9.96 -14.24
C HIS A 5 -12.52 -11.23 -15.02
N ARG A 6 -13.47 -12.11 -15.15
CA ARG A 6 -13.28 -13.36 -15.92
C ARG A 6 -13.26 -13.06 -17.43
N MET A 7 -12.34 -13.71 -18.13
CA MET A 7 -12.19 -13.56 -19.59
C MET A 7 -13.34 -14.21 -20.38
N ASP A 8 -14.07 -15.14 -19.78
CA ASP A 8 -15.19 -15.87 -20.39
C ASP A 8 -16.54 -15.15 -20.23
N GLY A 9 -16.54 -13.94 -19.68
CA GLY A 9 -17.77 -13.16 -19.43
C GLY A 9 -18.59 -13.66 -18.25
N GLY A 10 -18.03 -14.51 -17.39
CA GLY A 10 -18.65 -14.93 -16.15
C GLY A 10 -18.61 -13.86 -15.06
N ASP A 11 -19.07 -14.26 -13.88
CA ASP A 11 -19.08 -13.40 -12.70
C ASP A 11 -17.67 -12.96 -12.30
N ASP A 12 -17.58 -11.81 -11.64
CA ASP A 12 -16.35 -11.33 -11.09
C ASP A 12 -15.79 -12.27 -10.01
N TYR A 13 -14.49 -12.45 -10.01
CA TYR A 13 -13.80 -13.29 -9.05
C TYR A 13 -13.11 -12.43 -7.97
N LEU A 14 -13.44 -12.73 -6.70
CA LEU A 14 -12.86 -12.07 -5.54
C LEU A 14 -11.98 -13.06 -4.77
N PRO A 15 -10.67 -13.11 -5.05
CA PRO A 15 -9.78 -14.11 -4.48
C PRO A 15 -9.83 -14.20 -2.96
N LEU A 16 -9.92 -13.05 -2.28
CA LEU A 16 -9.95 -13.00 -0.80
C LEU A 16 -11.23 -13.61 -0.20
N ARG A 17 -12.36 -13.55 -0.92
CA ARG A 17 -13.61 -14.21 -0.50
C ARG A 17 -13.56 -15.71 -0.75
N GLU A 18 -13.00 -16.13 -1.87
CA GLU A 18 -12.97 -17.55 -2.24
C GLU A 18 -12.03 -18.36 -1.34
N ILE A 19 -10.88 -17.79 -0.96
CA ILE A 19 -9.97 -18.40 0.04
C ILE A 19 -10.70 -18.70 1.36
N ALA A 20 -11.63 -17.84 1.76
CA ALA A 20 -12.44 -18.06 2.96
C ALA A 20 -13.46 -19.21 2.83
N ARG A 21 -13.88 -19.55 1.58
CA ARG A 21 -14.87 -20.60 1.29
C ARG A 21 -14.24 -21.99 1.15
N ASP A 22 -13.01 -22.10 0.67
CA ASP A 22 -12.36 -23.37 0.30
C ASP A 22 -11.83 -24.20 1.50
N GLY A 23 -12.42 -24.07 2.68
CA GLY A 23 -12.22 -25.02 3.79
C GLY A 23 -11.05 -24.73 4.72
N ALA A 24 -10.41 -23.58 4.63
CA ALA A 24 -9.70 -23.02 5.76
C ALA A 24 -10.73 -22.76 6.86
N ALA A 25 -10.46 -23.24 8.07
CA ALA A 25 -11.26 -23.02 9.26
C ALA A 25 -11.88 -21.61 9.22
N GLN A 26 -13.22 -21.53 9.40
CA GLN A 26 -14.01 -20.31 9.37
C GLN A 26 -13.15 -19.07 9.65
N LEU A 27 -12.76 -18.35 8.58
CA LEU A 27 -12.16 -17.06 8.77
C LEU A 27 -13.25 -16.19 9.39
N PRO A 28 -13.10 -15.69 10.61
CA PRO A 28 -14.17 -15.01 11.32
C PRO A 28 -14.51 -13.64 10.70
N ASN A 29 -13.80 -13.26 9.63
CA ASN A 29 -13.85 -11.92 9.07
C ASN A 29 -14.34 -11.95 7.63
N ASP A 30 -15.33 -11.14 7.32
CA ASP A 30 -15.79 -10.90 5.96
C ASP A 30 -14.87 -9.93 5.23
N VAL A 31 -14.78 -10.08 3.91
CA VAL A 31 -14.07 -9.14 3.03
C VAL A 31 -15.10 -8.37 2.24
N THR A 32 -15.22 -7.08 2.54
CA THR A 32 -16.13 -6.16 1.86
C THR A 32 -15.33 -5.31 0.87
N ILE A 33 -15.73 -5.31 -0.39
CA ILE A 33 -15.15 -4.51 -1.47
C ILE A 33 -16.26 -3.68 -2.07
N ILE A 34 -16.08 -2.36 -2.09
CA ILE A 34 -17.09 -1.41 -2.53
C ILE A 34 -16.47 -0.48 -3.57
N ASP A 35 -17.13 -0.36 -4.74
CA ASP A 35 -16.85 0.74 -5.65
C ASP A 35 -17.36 2.03 -5.02
N SER A 36 -16.44 2.95 -4.76
CA SER A 36 -16.75 4.18 -4.04
C SER A 36 -17.50 5.19 -4.91
N LEU A 37 -18.16 6.13 -4.26
CA LEU A 37 -18.66 7.33 -4.91
C LEU A 37 -17.50 8.11 -5.54
N LEU A 38 -17.79 8.83 -6.63
CA LEU A 38 -16.80 9.67 -7.30
C LEU A 38 -16.63 11.00 -6.54
N SER A 39 -16.13 10.91 -5.31
CA SER A 39 -15.78 12.02 -4.43
C SER A 39 -14.74 11.55 -3.43
N GLU A 40 -13.48 11.89 -3.67
CA GLU A 40 -12.35 11.50 -2.83
C GLU A 40 -12.50 12.03 -1.42
N GLU A 41 -12.99 13.27 -1.26
CA GLU A 41 -13.22 13.88 0.05
C GLU A 41 -14.25 13.11 0.87
N ALA A 42 -15.40 12.80 0.26
CA ALA A 42 -16.48 12.09 0.94
C ALA A 42 -16.06 10.68 1.34
N VAL A 43 -15.41 9.94 0.43
CA VAL A 43 -14.98 8.56 0.68
C VAL A 43 -13.86 8.52 1.71
N MET A 44 -12.85 9.36 1.58
CA MET A 44 -11.73 9.38 2.52
C MET A 44 -12.17 9.79 3.93
N ALA A 45 -13.11 10.74 4.04
CA ALA A 45 -13.69 11.12 5.32
C ALA A 45 -14.49 9.98 5.95
N PHE A 46 -15.26 9.25 5.13
CA PHE A 46 -16.00 8.06 5.58
C PHE A 46 -15.05 6.99 6.09
N GLU A 47 -14.03 6.63 5.31
CA GLU A 47 -13.07 5.58 5.66
C GLU A 47 -12.23 5.94 6.89
N TYR A 48 -11.90 7.23 7.07
CA TYR A 48 -11.29 7.69 8.30
C TYR A 48 -12.21 7.46 9.51
N GLY A 49 -13.48 7.84 9.41
CA GLY A 49 -14.47 7.62 10.45
C GLY A 49 -14.65 6.14 10.77
N TYR A 50 -14.75 5.30 9.74
CA TYR A 50 -14.88 3.85 9.88
C TYR A 50 -13.65 3.23 10.58
N ALA A 51 -12.44 3.56 10.11
CA ALA A 51 -11.20 3.05 10.69
C ALA A 51 -10.96 3.50 12.14
N THR A 52 -11.50 4.65 12.54
CA THR A 52 -11.44 5.12 13.94
C THR A 52 -12.50 4.49 14.83
N ALA A 53 -13.65 4.13 14.27
CA ALA A 53 -14.75 3.49 15.00
C ALA A 53 -14.46 2.02 15.28
N ASP A 54 -13.83 1.32 14.32
CA ASP A 54 -13.46 -0.09 14.46
C ASP A 54 -11.97 -0.31 14.17
N PRO A 55 -11.12 -0.19 15.18
CA PRO A 55 -9.68 -0.38 15.03
C PRO A 55 -9.27 -1.85 14.79
N SER A 56 -10.20 -2.80 14.89
CA SER A 56 -9.97 -4.22 14.63
C SER A 56 -10.12 -4.56 13.14
N THR A 57 -10.83 -3.74 12.39
CA THR A 57 -11.02 -3.90 10.94
C THR A 57 -9.89 -3.21 10.17
N MET A 58 -9.37 -3.89 9.15
CA MET A 58 -8.45 -3.31 8.20
C MET A 58 -9.24 -2.52 7.15
N VAL A 59 -9.05 -1.22 7.16
CA VAL A 59 -9.69 -0.31 6.21
C VAL A 59 -8.67 0.17 5.19
N ILE A 60 -8.95 -0.05 3.91
CA ILE A 60 -8.09 0.37 2.79
C ILE A 60 -8.92 1.22 1.84
N TRP A 61 -8.48 2.43 1.58
CA TRP A 61 -8.93 3.23 0.45
C TRP A 61 -7.90 3.20 -0.67
N GLU A 62 -8.30 2.75 -1.85
CA GLU A 62 -7.44 2.75 -3.04
C GLU A 62 -7.90 3.86 -4.00
N ALA A 63 -7.03 4.81 -4.28
CA ALA A 63 -7.28 5.85 -5.26
C ALA A 63 -7.23 5.28 -6.68
N GLN A 64 -8.01 5.83 -7.62
CA GLN A 64 -7.89 5.50 -9.03
C GLN A 64 -6.48 5.85 -9.56
N PHE A 65 -6.00 7.04 -9.22
CA PHE A 65 -4.60 7.48 -9.28
C PHE A 65 -4.29 8.28 -8.03
N GLY A 66 -3.05 8.20 -7.56
CA GLY A 66 -2.68 8.78 -6.27
C GLY A 66 -2.83 10.30 -6.19
N ASP A 67 -2.70 11.01 -7.30
CA ASP A 67 -2.88 12.46 -7.33
C ASP A 67 -4.31 12.89 -6.96
N PHE A 68 -5.30 12.06 -7.21
CA PHE A 68 -6.69 12.37 -6.85
C PHE A 68 -6.94 12.44 -5.34
N ALA A 69 -6.00 11.97 -4.51
CA ALA A 69 -6.04 12.23 -3.07
C ALA A 69 -6.01 13.74 -2.75
N ASN A 70 -5.58 14.59 -3.69
CA ASN A 70 -5.62 16.05 -3.56
C ASN A 70 -7.04 16.59 -3.36
N GLY A 71 -8.04 15.93 -3.93
CA GLY A 71 -9.46 16.27 -3.74
C GLY A 71 -9.95 16.07 -2.30
N ALA A 72 -9.20 15.33 -1.49
CA ALA A 72 -9.48 15.10 -0.07
C ALA A 72 -8.39 15.70 0.84
N GLN A 73 -7.66 16.71 0.38
CA GLN A 73 -6.53 17.27 1.13
C GLN A 73 -6.93 17.78 2.52
N VAL A 74 -8.12 18.35 2.65
CA VAL A 74 -8.63 18.81 3.96
C VAL A 74 -8.80 17.63 4.93
N VAL A 75 -9.24 16.48 4.48
CA VAL A 75 -9.37 15.27 5.30
C VAL A 75 -7.99 14.76 5.71
N ILE A 76 -7.04 14.77 4.78
CA ILE A 76 -5.65 14.38 5.07
C ILE A 76 -5.05 15.29 6.13
N ASP A 77 -5.12 16.61 5.95
CA ASP A 77 -4.46 17.59 6.83
C ASP A 77 -5.13 17.68 8.20
N GLN A 78 -6.47 17.69 8.23
CA GLN A 78 -7.21 18.02 9.44
C GLN A 78 -7.61 16.81 10.28
N PHE A 79 -7.61 15.61 9.68
CA PHE A 79 -8.05 14.39 10.35
C PHE A 79 -6.97 13.31 10.34
N ILE A 80 -6.53 12.84 9.18
CA ILE A 80 -5.64 11.69 9.07
C ILE A 80 -4.28 11.98 9.73
N THR A 81 -3.64 13.10 9.39
CA THR A 81 -2.30 13.43 9.88
C THR A 81 -2.29 14.13 11.24
N SER A 82 -3.39 14.73 11.65
CA SER A 82 -3.46 15.57 12.84
C SER A 82 -4.46 15.11 13.91
N GLY A 83 -5.28 14.10 13.63
CA GLY A 83 -6.32 13.64 14.55
C GLY A 83 -5.78 13.12 15.89
N GLU A 84 -4.62 12.48 15.87
CA GLU A 84 -3.95 12.04 17.09
C GLU A 84 -3.52 13.24 17.97
N ALA A 85 -2.85 14.22 17.36
CA ALA A 85 -2.41 15.41 18.10
C ALA A 85 -3.56 16.26 18.63
N LYS A 86 -4.66 16.37 17.87
CA LYS A 86 -5.82 17.18 18.25
C LYS A 86 -6.70 16.52 19.29
N TRP A 87 -6.92 15.22 19.17
CA TRP A 87 -7.97 14.51 19.90
C TRP A 87 -7.51 13.21 20.59
N GLY A 88 -6.22 12.88 20.50
CA GLY A 88 -5.71 11.59 20.97
C GLY A 88 -6.28 10.40 20.18
N ARG A 89 -6.83 10.63 18.98
CA ARG A 89 -7.51 9.60 18.20
C ARG A 89 -6.57 8.95 17.19
N LEU A 90 -6.30 7.69 17.44
CA LEU A 90 -5.53 6.85 16.53
C LEU A 90 -6.41 6.36 15.37
N CYS A 91 -5.82 6.22 14.19
CA CYS A 91 -6.50 5.75 13.00
C CYS A 91 -5.62 4.72 12.27
N GLY A 92 -6.19 3.59 11.88
CA GLY A 92 -5.52 2.54 11.14
C GLY A 92 -5.75 2.58 9.63
N LEU A 93 -6.34 3.66 9.10
CA LEU A 93 -6.64 3.79 7.67
C LEU A 93 -5.39 3.62 6.83
N THR A 94 -5.50 2.79 5.79
CA THR A 94 -4.45 2.57 4.80
C THR A 94 -4.87 3.20 3.47
N LEU A 95 -4.02 4.03 2.90
CA LEU A 95 -4.21 4.67 1.59
C LEU A 95 -3.32 3.98 0.55
N PHE A 96 -3.91 3.40 -0.49
CA PHE A 96 -3.18 2.92 -1.66
C PHE A 96 -3.23 3.98 -2.74
N LEU A 97 -2.07 4.55 -3.04
CA LEU A 97 -1.93 5.66 -3.96
C LEU A 97 -1.07 5.27 -5.17
N PRO A 98 -1.69 4.97 -6.32
CA PRO A 98 -0.94 4.70 -7.54
C PRO A 98 0.03 5.83 -7.86
N HIS A 99 1.32 5.47 -7.99
CA HIS A 99 2.43 6.40 -8.19
C HIS A 99 3.52 5.73 -9.00
N GLY A 100 3.98 6.35 -10.06
CA GLY A 100 5.04 5.75 -10.89
C GLY A 100 5.19 6.38 -12.27
N TYR A 101 4.51 7.50 -12.54
CA TYR A 101 4.53 8.18 -13.85
C TYR A 101 4.11 7.27 -15.00
N GLU A 102 3.07 6.47 -14.79
CA GLU A 102 2.56 5.45 -15.71
C GLU A 102 1.25 5.87 -16.39
N GLY A 103 0.65 6.96 -15.95
CA GLY A 103 -0.59 7.48 -16.49
C GLY A 103 -0.38 8.47 -17.63
N GLN A 104 -1.50 8.84 -18.27
CA GLN A 104 -1.53 9.87 -19.30
C GLN A 104 -1.98 11.20 -18.69
N GLY A 105 -1.04 12.11 -18.53
CA GLY A 105 -1.30 13.41 -17.96
C GLY A 105 -0.75 13.60 -16.54
N PRO A 106 -0.70 14.85 -16.06
CA PRO A 106 -0.08 15.17 -14.77
C PRO A 106 -0.83 14.58 -13.57
N GLU A 107 -2.17 14.53 -13.63
CA GLU A 107 -3.03 14.00 -12.57
C GLU A 107 -3.06 12.47 -12.48
N HIS A 108 -2.42 11.76 -13.42
CA HIS A 108 -2.35 10.31 -13.49
C HIS A 108 -0.95 9.77 -13.23
N SER A 109 -0.01 10.59 -12.80
CA SER A 109 1.41 10.24 -12.78
C SER A 109 1.98 10.15 -11.36
N SER A 110 1.73 11.12 -10.51
CA SER A 110 2.33 11.23 -9.19
C SER A 110 1.28 11.29 -8.09
N ALA A 111 1.46 10.46 -7.06
CA ALA A 111 0.71 10.59 -5.80
C ALA A 111 1.24 11.73 -4.90
N ARG A 112 2.21 12.48 -5.37
CA ARG A 112 2.85 13.57 -4.64
C ARG A 112 3.41 13.13 -3.29
N LEU A 113 4.25 12.10 -3.35
CA LEU A 113 4.95 11.50 -2.21
C LEU A 113 5.55 12.57 -1.27
N GLU A 114 6.13 13.63 -1.83
CA GLU A 114 6.73 14.74 -1.11
C GLU A 114 5.77 15.45 -0.15
N ARG A 115 4.48 15.53 -0.49
CA ARG A 115 3.45 16.12 0.39
C ARG A 115 3.24 15.27 1.64
N PHE A 116 3.16 13.97 1.48
CA PHE A 116 3.02 13.05 2.62
C PHE A 116 4.27 13.06 3.51
N LEU A 117 5.46 13.11 2.92
CA LEU A 117 6.70 13.22 3.68
C LEU A 117 6.78 14.52 4.48
N GLN A 118 6.32 15.64 3.93
CA GLN A 118 6.23 16.92 4.66
C GLN A 118 5.28 16.89 5.86
N MET A 119 4.24 16.06 5.79
CA MET A 119 3.26 15.91 6.88
C MET A 119 3.71 14.95 7.98
N CYS A 120 4.82 14.24 7.79
CA CYS A 120 5.37 13.36 8.82
C CYS A 120 5.90 14.19 9.99
N ALA A 121 5.33 13.99 11.17
CA ALA A 121 5.75 14.65 12.40
C ALA A 121 5.37 13.80 13.62
N LEU A 122 6.28 13.63 14.56
CA LEU A 122 6.02 12.89 15.80
C LEU A 122 5.41 11.48 15.57
N GLU A 123 5.85 10.81 14.53
CA GLU A 123 5.38 9.46 14.17
C GLU A 123 3.86 9.37 13.90
N ASN A 124 3.26 10.45 13.39
CA ASN A 124 1.82 10.55 13.15
C ASN A 124 1.32 9.63 12.03
N ILE A 125 2.10 9.45 10.96
CA ILE A 125 1.78 8.61 9.79
C ILE A 125 2.97 7.78 9.38
N GLN A 126 2.71 6.74 8.59
CA GLN A 126 3.72 5.90 7.94
C GLN A 126 3.62 6.09 6.43
N VAL A 127 4.74 6.34 5.75
CA VAL A 127 4.79 6.46 4.28
C VAL A 127 5.70 5.36 3.75
N CYS A 128 5.17 4.48 2.90
CA CYS A 128 5.85 3.30 2.42
C CYS A 128 5.79 3.19 0.89
N ALA A 129 6.88 2.70 0.30
CA ALA A 129 6.97 2.33 -1.12
C ALA A 129 7.51 0.88 -1.20
N PRO A 130 6.68 -0.14 -0.98
CA PRO A 130 7.13 -1.52 -0.96
C PRO A 130 7.64 -1.93 -2.35
N THR A 131 8.78 -2.63 -2.38
CA THR A 131 9.43 -3.01 -3.63
C THR A 131 8.94 -4.36 -4.14
N THR A 132 8.88 -5.40 -3.28
CA THR A 132 8.49 -6.75 -3.68
C THR A 132 7.10 -7.14 -3.19
N PRO A 133 6.43 -8.14 -3.79
CA PRO A 133 5.16 -8.65 -3.29
C PRO A 133 5.22 -9.11 -1.83
N ALA A 134 6.33 -9.74 -1.40
CA ALA A 134 6.52 -10.14 -0.01
C ALA A 134 6.55 -8.91 0.92
N GLN A 135 7.21 -7.82 0.52
CA GLN A 135 7.22 -6.60 1.31
C GLN A 135 5.83 -5.95 1.39
N MET A 136 5.06 -5.96 0.31
CA MET A 136 3.66 -5.51 0.31
C MET A 136 2.83 -6.33 1.30
N PHE A 137 2.92 -7.65 1.24
CA PHE A 137 2.23 -8.57 2.14
C PHE A 137 2.59 -8.31 3.61
N HIS A 138 3.89 -8.26 3.94
CA HIS A 138 4.33 -8.04 5.32
C HIS A 138 4.00 -6.65 5.84
N MET A 139 4.00 -5.64 4.99
CA MET A 139 3.58 -4.28 5.34
C MET A 139 2.11 -4.24 5.76
N ILE A 140 1.22 -4.82 4.95
CA ILE A 140 -0.21 -4.93 5.24
C ILE A 140 -0.43 -5.74 6.51
N ARG A 141 0.21 -6.89 6.62
CA ARG A 141 0.13 -7.74 7.82
C ARG A 141 0.61 -7.00 9.07
N ARG A 142 1.72 -6.26 8.97
CA ARG A 142 2.25 -5.44 10.06
C ARG A 142 1.25 -4.39 10.53
N GLN A 143 0.54 -3.73 9.62
CA GLN A 143 -0.46 -2.69 9.94
C GLN A 143 -1.52 -3.20 10.93
N MET A 144 -1.94 -4.45 10.81
CA MET A 144 -2.95 -5.03 11.69
C MET A 144 -2.36 -5.74 12.93
N ARG A 145 -1.10 -6.15 12.88
CA ARG A 145 -0.45 -6.88 13.99
C ARG A 145 0.17 -5.97 15.06
N ARG A 146 0.42 -4.71 14.72
CA ARG A 146 0.93 -3.73 15.69
C ARG A 146 -0.13 -3.40 16.74
N ALA A 147 0.31 -3.16 17.97
CA ALA A 147 -0.57 -2.73 19.06
C ALA A 147 -1.13 -1.31 18.84
N ILE A 148 -0.41 -0.48 18.10
CA ILE A 148 -0.78 0.91 17.84
C ILE A 148 -1.25 1.05 16.39
N ARG A 149 -2.39 1.72 16.18
CA ARG A 149 -2.93 2.05 14.87
C ARG A 149 -2.43 3.43 14.44
N LYS A 150 -1.72 3.48 13.31
CA LYS A 150 -1.27 4.73 12.67
C LYS A 150 -1.67 4.68 11.20
N PRO A 151 -2.05 5.80 10.59
CA PRO A 151 -2.33 5.84 9.17
C PRO A 151 -1.13 5.35 8.35
N LEU A 152 -1.41 4.60 7.29
CA LEU A 152 -0.42 4.05 6.38
C LEU A 152 -0.67 4.55 4.96
N VAL A 153 0.29 5.27 4.41
CA VAL A 153 0.26 5.76 3.02
C VAL A 153 1.20 4.93 2.18
N VAL A 154 0.68 4.30 1.13
CA VAL A 154 1.43 3.35 0.31
C VAL A 154 1.47 3.80 -1.14
N MET A 155 2.67 3.98 -1.67
CA MET A 155 2.90 4.22 -3.09
C MET A 155 2.79 2.90 -3.85
N THR A 156 1.81 2.80 -4.76
CA THR A 156 1.45 1.55 -5.46
C THR A 156 1.54 1.70 -6.98
N PRO A 157 2.71 1.50 -7.60
CA PRO A 157 2.82 1.57 -9.06
C PRO A 157 2.03 0.45 -9.72
N LYS A 158 1.11 0.78 -10.64
CA LYS A 158 0.20 -0.18 -11.30
C LYS A 158 0.92 -1.19 -12.18
N SER A 159 2.03 -0.80 -12.80
CA SER A 159 2.80 -1.70 -13.68
C SER A 159 3.32 -2.94 -12.95
N LEU A 160 3.66 -2.82 -11.66
CA LEU A 160 4.17 -3.95 -10.88
C LEU A 160 3.13 -5.07 -10.66
N LEU A 161 1.83 -4.76 -10.76
CA LEU A 161 0.76 -5.77 -10.65
C LEU A 161 0.83 -6.84 -11.77
N ARG A 162 1.46 -6.51 -12.91
CA ARG A 162 1.57 -7.39 -14.08
C ARG A 162 3.01 -7.64 -14.51
N ALA A 163 3.98 -7.08 -13.81
CA ALA A 163 5.39 -7.22 -14.15
C ALA A 163 5.88 -8.64 -13.81
N LYS A 164 6.44 -9.33 -14.80
CA LYS A 164 6.93 -10.72 -14.65
C LYS A 164 8.01 -10.86 -13.58
N GLN A 165 8.81 -9.83 -13.38
CA GLN A 165 9.87 -9.77 -12.37
C GLN A 165 9.36 -9.44 -10.96
N SER A 166 8.13 -8.94 -10.84
CA SER A 166 7.51 -8.62 -9.55
C SER A 166 6.89 -9.86 -8.92
N VAL A 167 7.75 -10.75 -8.44
CA VAL A 167 7.37 -12.02 -7.81
C VAL A 167 8.13 -12.20 -6.50
N SER A 168 7.59 -13.04 -5.62
CA SER A 168 8.23 -13.47 -4.38
C SER A 168 7.98 -14.95 -4.16
N ALA A 169 8.94 -15.64 -3.54
CA ALA A 169 8.78 -17.03 -3.17
C ALA A 169 7.79 -17.18 -1.98
N LEU A 170 7.12 -18.32 -1.88
CA LEU A 170 6.19 -18.60 -0.78
C LEU A 170 6.88 -18.54 0.59
N ASP A 171 8.13 -18.96 0.66
CA ASP A 171 8.90 -18.89 1.92
C ASP A 171 9.13 -17.46 2.39
N GLU A 172 9.27 -16.50 1.48
CA GLU A 172 9.38 -15.09 1.82
C GLU A 172 8.08 -14.56 2.47
N LEU A 173 6.92 -15.11 2.08
CA LEU A 173 5.63 -14.78 2.69
C LEU A 173 5.44 -15.51 4.03
N ALA A 174 5.83 -16.78 4.11
CA ALA A 174 5.62 -17.61 5.29
C ALA A 174 6.52 -17.25 6.45
N SER A 175 7.82 -17.00 6.20
CA SER A 175 8.87 -16.85 7.21
C SER A 175 9.48 -15.46 7.27
N GLY A 176 9.14 -14.58 6.33
CA GLY A 176 9.70 -13.23 6.21
C GLY A 176 9.08 -12.21 7.16
N SER A 177 9.56 -10.97 7.01
CA SER A 177 9.05 -9.79 7.69
C SER A 177 9.19 -8.56 6.79
N PHE A 178 8.52 -7.47 7.16
CA PHE A 178 8.77 -6.19 6.49
C PHE A 178 10.18 -5.72 6.81
N GLN A 179 10.91 -5.33 5.76
CA GLN A 179 12.28 -4.85 5.85
C GLN A 179 12.32 -3.38 5.42
N ASP A 180 12.89 -2.53 6.26
CA ASP A 180 13.09 -1.12 5.94
C ASP A 180 14.19 -0.93 4.89
N LEU A 181 15.12 -1.89 4.81
CA LEU A 181 16.20 -1.94 3.84
C LEU A 181 16.34 -3.36 3.29
N ILE A 182 16.32 -3.49 1.97
CA ILE A 182 16.60 -4.75 1.26
C ILE A 182 18.03 -4.67 0.74
N ALA A 183 18.89 -5.55 1.24
CA ALA A 183 20.28 -5.61 0.81
C ALA A 183 20.40 -6.27 -0.57
N ASP A 184 21.41 -5.85 -1.34
CA ASP A 184 21.77 -6.51 -2.59
C ASP A 184 22.37 -7.90 -2.33
N SER A 185 21.64 -8.94 -2.71
CA SER A 185 22.07 -10.35 -2.55
C SER A 185 23.11 -10.79 -3.60
N THR A 186 23.36 -9.99 -4.65
CA THR A 186 24.29 -10.31 -5.72
C THR A 186 25.73 -9.89 -5.40
N ALA A 187 25.93 -8.99 -4.46
CA ALA A 187 27.24 -8.49 -4.03
C ALA A 187 28.01 -9.56 -3.23
N LYS A 188 28.76 -10.42 -3.94
CA LYS A 188 29.50 -11.55 -3.32
C LYS A 188 30.68 -11.13 -2.45
N ASP A 189 31.30 -10.00 -2.74
CA ASP A 189 32.48 -9.49 -2.02
C ASP A 189 32.34 -8.00 -1.72
N PRO A 190 32.01 -7.62 -0.48
CA PRO A 190 31.84 -6.21 -0.12
C PRO A 190 33.08 -5.34 -0.39
N LYS A 191 34.29 -5.93 -0.37
CA LYS A 191 35.53 -5.18 -0.63
C LYS A 191 35.69 -4.76 -2.09
N LYS A 192 34.95 -5.38 -3.00
CA LYS A 192 34.95 -5.04 -4.42
C LYS A 192 33.88 -4.05 -4.82
N VAL A 193 32.97 -3.71 -3.90
CA VAL A 193 31.91 -2.73 -4.14
C VAL A 193 32.53 -1.34 -4.28
N ARG A 194 32.38 -0.74 -5.46
CA ARG A 194 32.88 0.60 -5.77
C ARG A 194 31.84 1.68 -5.55
N ARG A 195 30.57 1.33 -5.64
CA ARG A 195 29.45 2.25 -5.51
C ARG A 195 28.25 1.53 -4.91
N VAL A 196 27.57 2.18 -3.98
CA VAL A 196 26.26 1.74 -3.46
C VAL A 196 25.20 2.68 -4.05
N VAL A 197 24.15 2.09 -4.61
CA VAL A 197 22.98 2.81 -5.14
C VAL A 197 21.80 2.48 -4.24
N ALA A 198 21.28 3.48 -3.54
CA ALA A 198 20.06 3.35 -2.77
C ALA A 198 18.89 3.84 -3.62
N CYS A 199 17.81 3.08 -3.64
CA CYS A 199 16.59 3.42 -4.37
C CYS A 199 15.35 2.94 -3.61
N SER A 200 14.17 3.40 -4.03
CA SER A 200 12.88 2.93 -3.52
C SER A 200 11.88 2.79 -4.68
N GLY A 201 10.90 1.89 -4.50
CA GLY A 201 9.84 1.68 -5.48
C GLY A 201 10.31 0.92 -6.73
N LYS A 202 9.60 1.15 -7.84
CA LYS A 202 9.74 0.33 -9.06
C LYS A 202 11.10 0.45 -9.77
N VAL A 203 11.84 1.54 -9.59
CA VAL A 203 13.18 1.72 -10.18
C VAL A 203 14.15 0.62 -9.75
N TYR A 204 13.89 -0.06 -8.65
CA TYR A 204 14.63 -1.24 -8.23
C TYR A 204 14.73 -2.28 -9.35
N TYR A 205 13.61 -2.57 -10.02
CA TYR A 205 13.56 -3.58 -11.08
C TYR A 205 14.35 -3.15 -12.32
N ASP A 206 14.33 -1.86 -12.65
CA ASP A 206 15.12 -1.33 -13.78
C ASP A 206 16.61 -1.41 -13.48
N LEU A 207 17.02 -1.15 -12.24
CA LEU A 207 18.41 -1.25 -11.81
C LEU A 207 18.91 -2.69 -11.78
N VAL A 208 18.08 -3.63 -11.31
CA VAL A 208 18.43 -5.07 -11.32
C VAL A 208 18.60 -5.56 -12.75
N ALA A 209 17.66 -5.25 -13.64
CA ALA A 209 17.75 -5.63 -15.05
C ALA A 209 18.96 -5.01 -15.78
N GLY A 210 19.38 -3.80 -15.38
CA GLY A 210 20.58 -3.15 -15.95
C GLY A 210 21.90 -3.62 -15.36
N ALA A 211 21.89 -4.43 -14.31
CA ALA A 211 23.08 -4.98 -13.66
C ALA A 211 23.46 -6.40 -14.18
N GLU A 212 22.55 -7.05 -14.91
CA GLU A 212 22.78 -8.30 -15.62
C GLU A 212 23.52 -8.07 -16.96
#